data_6dd751049d3f129f3d90fe70addae749
#
_entry.id   6dd751049d3f129f3d90fe70addae749
#
_cell.length_a   1.000
_cell.length_b   1.000
_cell.length_c   1.000
_cell.angle_alpha   90.00
_cell.angle_beta   90.00
_cell.angle_gamma   90.00
#
_symmetry.space_group_name_H-M   'P 1'
#
loop_
_entity.id
_entity.type
_entity.pdbx_description
1 polymer ?
#
loop_
_entity_poly.entity_id
_entity_poly.type
_entity_poly.pdbx_seq_one_letter_code
_entity_poly.pdbx_strand_id
1 'polypeptide(L)'
;VPGVTVGHEMVGVVEAVGADVKTVKPGDRVTVNVETFCGECFFCKKGFVNNCTDPHGGWALGCRIDGGQAEYVRVPYADQGLNKIPDSVTDEQALFVGDILATGFWATRISEITEEDTVLIIGAGPTGICTLLCVMLKQPKRIIICEKDAVRAEFVSKHYPDVLLCEPEECEAFVKEHSDHGGADVVLEVAGGRDTFQLAWKCARPNAIVT
;
A
#
# COMPACT_ATOMS: atom_id res chain seq x y z
N VAL A 1 -7.38 10.30 -17.71
CA VAL A 1 -7.63 10.98 -18.99
C VAL A 1 -8.93 10.45 -19.57
N PRO A 2 -9.88 11.29 -20.04
CA PRO A 2 -11.08 10.79 -20.71
C PRO A 2 -10.76 9.87 -21.88
N GLY A 3 -11.48 8.74 -22.00
CA GLY A 3 -11.28 7.75 -23.06
C GLY A 3 -10.26 6.65 -22.74
N VAL A 4 -9.63 6.68 -21.56
CA VAL A 4 -8.73 5.62 -21.09
C VAL A 4 -9.52 4.59 -20.30
N THR A 5 -9.27 3.29 -20.52
CA THR A 5 -9.76 2.20 -19.67
C THR A 5 -9.13 2.31 -18.29
N VAL A 6 -9.94 2.36 -17.23
CA VAL A 6 -9.44 2.49 -15.86
C VAL A 6 -8.98 1.15 -15.27
N GLY A 7 -8.44 1.18 -14.06
CA GLY A 7 -7.99 0.00 -13.30
C GLY A 7 -6.47 -0.20 -13.36
N HIS A 8 -5.85 -0.26 -12.21
CA HIS A 8 -4.40 -0.41 -12.06
C HIS A 8 -4.00 -1.55 -11.11
N GLU A 9 -4.97 -2.17 -10.44
CA GLU A 9 -4.75 -3.36 -9.61
C GLU A 9 -5.33 -4.57 -10.35
N MET A 10 -4.48 -5.53 -10.69
CA MET A 10 -4.92 -6.68 -11.48
C MET A 10 -3.98 -7.87 -11.36
N VAL A 11 -4.55 -9.04 -11.57
CA VAL A 11 -3.84 -10.29 -11.84
C VAL A 11 -4.32 -10.84 -13.19
N GLY A 12 -3.52 -11.64 -13.83
CA GLY A 12 -3.90 -12.22 -15.11
C GLY A 12 -2.95 -13.32 -15.58
N VAL A 13 -3.25 -13.83 -16.76
CA VAL A 13 -2.40 -14.79 -17.46
C VAL A 13 -1.78 -14.09 -18.66
N VAL A 14 -0.48 -14.25 -18.82
CA VAL A 14 0.23 -13.68 -19.98
C VAL A 14 -0.27 -14.35 -21.25
N GLU A 15 -0.86 -13.59 -22.15
CA GLU A 15 -1.35 -14.06 -23.45
C GLU A 15 -0.24 -14.01 -24.51
N ALA A 16 0.48 -12.89 -24.58
CA ALA A 16 1.57 -12.69 -25.53
C ALA A 16 2.64 -11.77 -24.93
N VAL A 17 3.85 -11.85 -25.42
CA VAL A 17 4.98 -11.01 -25.01
C VAL A 17 5.65 -10.36 -26.22
N GLY A 18 6.22 -9.16 -26.00
CA GLY A 18 7.11 -8.54 -26.99
C GLY A 18 8.44 -9.29 -27.11
N ALA A 19 9.15 -9.08 -28.22
CA ALA A 19 10.38 -9.80 -28.55
C ALA A 19 11.50 -9.65 -27.50
N ASP A 20 11.52 -8.53 -26.77
CA ASP A 20 12.58 -8.22 -25.81
C ASP A 20 12.23 -8.64 -24.37
N VAL A 21 11.03 -9.14 -24.10
CA VAL A 21 10.60 -9.60 -22.77
C VAL A 21 11.29 -10.93 -22.43
N LYS A 22 11.86 -11.01 -21.23
CA LYS A 22 12.71 -12.15 -20.79
C LYS A 22 12.20 -12.85 -19.54
N THR A 23 11.46 -12.14 -18.66
CA THR A 23 11.11 -12.64 -17.32
C THR A 23 9.83 -13.46 -17.30
N VAL A 24 8.93 -13.23 -18.26
CA VAL A 24 7.63 -13.89 -18.36
C VAL A 24 7.40 -14.46 -19.76
N LYS A 25 6.50 -15.42 -19.88
CA LYS A 25 6.11 -16.06 -21.15
C LYS A 25 4.60 -16.31 -21.16
N PRO A 26 3.99 -16.57 -22.34
CA PRO A 26 2.59 -16.97 -22.43
C PRO A 26 2.27 -18.15 -21.50
N GLY A 27 1.14 -18.04 -20.79
CA GLY A 27 0.68 -19.00 -19.79
C GLY A 27 1.15 -18.72 -18.36
N ASP A 28 2.10 -17.82 -18.13
CA ASP A 28 2.49 -17.43 -16.76
C ASP A 28 1.37 -16.64 -16.08
N ARG A 29 1.04 -17.02 -14.84
CA ARG A 29 0.18 -16.23 -13.93
C ARG A 29 0.98 -15.09 -13.34
N VAL A 30 0.46 -13.87 -13.41
CA VAL A 30 1.19 -12.67 -12.97
C VAL A 30 0.31 -11.69 -12.19
N THR A 31 0.90 -11.00 -11.23
CA THR A 31 0.37 -9.74 -10.71
C THR A 31 1.07 -8.59 -11.41
N VAL A 32 0.33 -7.53 -11.65
CA VAL A 32 0.81 -6.33 -12.35
C VAL A 32 1.17 -5.26 -11.34
N ASN A 33 2.38 -4.71 -11.44
CA ASN A 33 2.76 -3.55 -10.67
C ASN A 33 2.01 -2.30 -11.19
N VAL A 34 1.37 -1.57 -10.30
CA VAL A 34 0.67 -0.32 -10.65
C VAL A 34 1.58 0.70 -11.35
N GLU A 35 2.84 0.71 -10.96
CA GLU A 35 3.87 1.56 -11.55
C GLU A 35 4.75 0.75 -12.50
N THR A 36 4.52 0.91 -13.80
CA THR A 36 5.46 0.44 -14.82
C THR A 36 6.59 1.46 -14.98
N PHE A 37 7.80 1.02 -15.33
CA PHE A 37 8.92 1.95 -15.42
C PHE A 37 10.01 1.48 -16.39
N CYS A 38 10.71 2.43 -17.02
CA CYS A 38 11.70 2.11 -18.06
C CYS A 38 12.99 1.48 -17.52
N GLY A 39 13.32 1.63 -16.22
CA GLY A 39 14.55 1.14 -15.62
C GLY A 39 15.82 1.95 -15.94
N GLU A 40 15.80 2.88 -16.90
CA GLU A 40 16.99 3.53 -17.46
C GLU A 40 17.11 5.02 -17.13
N CYS A 41 16.00 5.73 -16.90
CA CYS A 41 16.05 7.16 -16.59
C CYS A 41 16.67 7.43 -15.22
N PHE A 42 17.00 8.69 -14.96
CA PHE A 42 17.62 9.12 -13.70
C PHE A 42 16.85 8.63 -12.46
N PHE A 43 15.53 8.81 -12.46
CA PHE A 43 14.71 8.43 -11.31
C PHE A 43 14.66 6.90 -11.11
N CYS A 44 14.49 6.13 -12.19
CA CYS A 44 14.50 4.67 -12.12
C CYS A 44 15.81 4.13 -11.55
N LYS A 45 16.96 4.67 -12.02
CA LYS A 45 18.30 4.29 -11.52
C LYS A 45 18.53 4.62 -10.05
N LYS A 46 17.75 5.57 -9.51
CA LYS A 46 17.77 5.95 -8.08
C LYS A 46 16.72 5.21 -7.24
N GLY A 47 15.89 4.36 -7.86
CA GLY A 47 14.82 3.63 -7.18
C GLY A 47 13.50 4.42 -7.03
N PHE A 48 13.42 5.63 -7.56
CA PHE A 48 12.20 6.47 -7.56
C PHE A 48 11.37 6.20 -8.82
N VAL A 49 10.93 4.96 -8.97
CA VAL A 49 10.27 4.48 -10.21
C VAL A 49 8.95 5.18 -10.51
N ASN A 50 8.25 5.65 -9.47
CA ASN A 50 7.05 6.48 -9.58
C ASN A 50 7.28 7.80 -10.34
N ASN A 51 8.50 8.30 -10.35
CA ASN A 51 8.90 9.50 -11.10
C ASN A 51 9.55 9.18 -12.46
N CYS A 52 9.31 7.99 -13.01
CA CYS A 52 9.81 7.64 -14.33
C CYS A 52 9.41 8.69 -15.38
N THR A 53 10.38 9.14 -16.16
CA THR A 53 10.18 10.21 -17.18
C THR A 53 9.66 9.71 -18.52
N ASP A 54 9.57 8.38 -18.70
CA ASP A 54 8.97 7.80 -19.90
C ASP A 54 7.45 8.01 -19.89
N PRO A 55 6.82 8.35 -21.04
CA PRO A 55 5.36 8.57 -21.12
C PRO A 55 4.51 7.37 -20.71
N HIS A 56 5.03 6.15 -20.83
CA HIS A 56 4.37 4.91 -20.42
C HIS A 56 4.83 4.41 -19.05
N GLY A 57 5.70 5.17 -18.36
CA GLY A 57 6.25 4.83 -17.07
C GLY A 57 5.63 5.63 -15.92
N GLY A 58 6.01 5.28 -14.70
CA GLY A 58 5.40 5.82 -13.49
C GLY A 58 3.96 5.36 -13.34
N TRP A 59 3.14 6.13 -12.68
CA TRP A 59 1.71 5.82 -12.53
C TRP A 59 0.95 6.08 -13.84
N ALA A 60 1.03 5.15 -14.77
CA ALA A 60 0.49 5.26 -16.11
C ALA A 60 -0.75 4.37 -16.35
N LEU A 61 -0.71 3.11 -15.94
CA LEU A 61 -1.79 2.13 -16.12
C LEU A 61 -3.10 2.61 -15.49
N GLY A 62 -4.19 2.60 -16.27
CA GLY A 62 -5.51 3.05 -15.84
C GLY A 62 -5.65 4.57 -15.65
N CYS A 63 -4.58 5.34 -15.89
CA CYS A 63 -4.54 6.80 -15.71
C CYS A 63 -4.20 7.55 -17.00
N ARG A 64 -3.07 7.24 -17.62
CA ARG A 64 -2.59 7.87 -18.87
C ARG A 64 -2.61 6.90 -20.04
N ILE A 65 -2.54 5.62 -19.79
CA ILE A 65 -2.71 4.53 -20.74
C ILE A 65 -3.77 3.56 -20.21
N ASP A 66 -4.29 2.72 -21.09
CA ASP A 66 -5.33 1.76 -20.73
C ASP A 66 -4.90 0.83 -19.61
N GLY A 67 -5.82 0.60 -18.67
CA GLY A 67 -5.66 -0.25 -17.50
C GLY A 67 -6.42 -1.57 -17.59
N GLY A 68 -6.59 -2.23 -16.44
CA GLY A 68 -7.00 -3.62 -16.32
C GLY A 68 -8.49 -3.88 -16.19
N GLN A 69 -9.38 -2.87 -16.23
CA GLN A 69 -10.83 -3.11 -16.31
C GLN A 69 -11.26 -3.49 -17.74
N ALA A 70 -10.61 -4.53 -18.27
CA ALA A 70 -10.79 -5.06 -19.62
C ALA A 70 -10.43 -6.55 -19.64
N GLU A 71 -10.82 -7.25 -20.73
CA GLU A 71 -10.41 -8.66 -20.94
C GLU A 71 -8.91 -8.80 -21.16
N TYR A 72 -8.30 -7.79 -21.78
CA TYR A 72 -6.85 -7.74 -22.06
C TYR A 72 -6.29 -6.37 -21.70
N VAL A 73 -5.07 -6.36 -21.21
CA VAL A 73 -4.31 -5.14 -20.91
C VAL A 73 -2.88 -5.26 -21.44
N ARG A 74 -2.37 -4.20 -22.02
CA ARG A 74 -0.97 -4.11 -22.43
C ARG A 74 -0.13 -3.49 -21.32
N VAL A 75 0.76 -4.26 -20.72
CA VAL A 75 1.67 -3.80 -19.68
C VAL A 75 3.01 -3.42 -20.31
N PRO A 76 3.37 -2.11 -20.35
CA PRO A 76 4.68 -1.68 -20.81
C PRO A 76 5.77 -2.10 -19.81
N TYR A 77 7.00 -2.28 -20.31
CA TYR A 77 8.14 -2.69 -19.48
C TYR A 77 7.87 -3.94 -18.65
N ALA A 78 7.34 -4.98 -19.30
CA ALA A 78 6.85 -6.20 -18.65
C ALA A 78 7.87 -6.85 -17.69
N ASP A 79 9.17 -6.78 -18.01
CA ASP A 79 10.22 -7.33 -17.17
C ASP A 79 10.34 -6.65 -15.79
N GLN A 80 9.89 -5.41 -15.64
CA GLN A 80 9.79 -4.68 -14.39
C GLN A 80 8.37 -4.60 -13.85
N GLY A 81 7.37 -4.65 -14.74
CA GLY A 81 5.96 -4.43 -14.40
C GLY A 81 5.21 -5.69 -14.00
N LEU A 82 5.77 -6.89 -14.20
CA LEU A 82 5.11 -8.15 -13.93
C LEU A 82 5.88 -8.99 -12.93
N ASN A 83 5.15 -9.61 -12.00
CA ASN A 83 5.69 -10.59 -11.07
C ASN A 83 4.91 -11.90 -11.20
N LYS A 84 5.61 -13.02 -11.36
CA LYS A 84 4.99 -14.35 -11.39
C LYS A 84 4.36 -14.66 -10.03
N ILE A 85 3.13 -15.14 -10.05
CA ILE A 85 2.43 -15.57 -8.85
C ILE A 85 2.86 -17.01 -8.54
N PRO A 86 3.43 -17.27 -7.36
CA PRO A 86 3.74 -18.63 -6.92
C PRO A 86 2.49 -19.52 -6.86
N ASP A 87 2.63 -20.81 -7.10
CA ASP A 87 1.50 -21.77 -7.08
C ASP A 87 0.79 -21.82 -5.72
N SER A 88 1.51 -21.52 -4.63
CA SER A 88 0.95 -21.45 -3.27
C SER A 88 0.12 -20.19 -2.99
N VAL A 89 0.10 -19.21 -3.89
CA VAL A 89 -0.60 -17.93 -3.73
C VAL A 89 -1.80 -17.90 -4.68
N THR A 90 -2.99 -17.59 -4.15
CA THR A 90 -4.21 -17.46 -4.97
C THR A 90 -4.21 -16.12 -5.72
N ASP A 91 -5.07 -16.00 -6.75
CA ASP A 91 -5.23 -14.76 -7.50
C ASP A 91 -5.77 -13.63 -6.61
N GLU A 92 -6.69 -13.95 -5.68
CA GLU A 92 -7.24 -12.99 -4.71
C GLU A 92 -6.16 -12.46 -3.76
N GLN A 93 -5.24 -13.32 -3.31
CA GLN A 93 -4.11 -12.89 -2.47
C GLN A 93 -3.12 -12.03 -3.26
N ALA A 94 -2.83 -12.43 -4.50
CA ALA A 94 -1.87 -11.73 -5.36
C ALA A 94 -2.39 -10.36 -5.85
N LEU A 95 -3.71 -10.19 -5.95
CA LEU A 95 -4.33 -8.96 -6.44
C LEU A 95 -3.86 -7.72 -5.66
N PHE A 96 -3.77 -7.81 -4.34
CA PHE A 96 -3.40 -6.69 -3.48
C PHE A 96 -1.91 -6.33 -3.51
N VAL A 97 -1.07 -7.25 -4.04
CA VAL A 97 0.39 -7.07 -4.06
C VAL A 97 0.82 -5.95 -5.01
N GLY A 98 0.06 -5.75 -6.09
CA GLY A 98 0.41 -4.78 -7.13
C GLY A 98 0.39 -3.32 -6.69
N ASP A 99 -0.43 -2.96 -5.69
CA ASP A 99 -0.55 -1.59 -5.19
C ASP A 99 -0.69 -1.52 -3.65
N ILE A 100 -1.91 -1.76 -3.11
CA ILE A 100 -2.22 -1.37 -1.72
C ILE A 100 -1.39 -2.10 -0.67
N LEU A 101 -1.02 -3.36 -0.90
CA LEU A 101 -0.12 -4.09 0.00
C LEU A 101 1.31 -3.57 -0.14
N ALA A 102 1.78 -3.31 -1.37
CA ALA A 102 3.09 -2.71 -1.62
C ALA A 102 3.18 -1.29 -1.02
N THR A 103 2.11 -0.51 -1.09
CA THR A 103 2.00 0.81 -0.47
C THR A 103 2.12 0.72 1.06
N GLY A 104 1.38 -0.18 1.70
CA GLY A 104 1.49 -0.44 3.14
C GLY A 104 2.87 -0.94 3.55
N PHE A 105 3.48 -1.82 2.75
CA PHE A 105 4.84 -2.30 2.99
C PHE A 105 5.87 -1.17 2.90
N TRP A 106 5.76 -0.32 1.87
CA TRP A 106 6.66 0.82 1.70
C TRP A 106 6.53 1.82 2.85
N ALA A 107 5.29 2.20 3.22
CA ALA A 107 5.02 3.08 4.35
C ALA A 107 5.64 2.53 5.64
N THR A 108 5.45 1.24 5.93
CA THR A 108 6.03 0.55 7.09
C THR A 108 7.56 0.57 7.06
N ARG A 109 8.16 0.38 5.88
CA ARG A 109 9.61 0.36 5.70
C ARG A 109 10.25 1.73 5.97
N ILE A 110 9.70 2.82 5.40
CA ILE A 110 10.25 4.17 5.57
C ILE A 110 9.98 4.76 6.95
N SER A 111 9.04 4.18 7.70
CA SER A 111 8.72 4.59 9.07
C SER A 111 9.62 3.95 10.13
N GLU A 112 10.57 3.10 9.74
CA GLU A 112 11.63 2.53 10.59
C GLU A 112 11.10 1.88 11.88
N ILE A 113 9.92 1.26 11.83
CA ILE A 113 9.22 0.69 12.99
C ILE A 113 10.08 -0.36 13.69
N THR A 114 10.14 -0.26 15.02
CA THR A 114 10.82 -1.19 15.93
C THR A 114 9.84 -1.91 16.87
N GLU A 115 10.33 -2.91 17.60
CA GLU A 115 9.55 -3.68 18.59
C GLU A 115 9.19 -2.85 19.85
N GLU A 116 9.81 -1.70 20.07
CA GLU A 116 9.52 -0.82 21.20
C GLU A 116 8.43 0.21 20.91
N ASP A 117 8.06 0.38 19.63
CA ASP A 117 7.18 1.46 19.19
C ASP A 117 5.70 1.21 19.50
N THR A 118 5.00 2.30 19.78
CA THR A 118 3.56 2.41 19.66
C THR A 118 3.24 2.98 18.28
N VAL A 119 2.55 2.20 17.43
CA VAL A 119 2.20 2.57 16.07
C VAL A 119 0.71 2.92 16.00
N LEU A 120 0.38 4.11 15.52
CA LEU A 120 -0.98 4.53 15.19
C LEU A 120 -1.21 4.42 13.69
N ILE A 121 -2.29 3.74 13.29
CA ILE A 121 -2.78 3.71 11.90
C ILE A 121 -4.12 4.46 11.88
N ILE A 122 -4.23 5.52 11.07
CA ILE A 122 -5.47 6.27 10.90
C ILE A 122 -6.18 5.78 9.65
N GLY A 123 -7.30 5.08 9.84
CA GLY A 123 -8.11 4.46 8.81
C GLY A 123 -7.92 2.94 8.72
N ALA A 124 -9.03 2.20 8.68
CA ALA A 124 -9.10 0.75 8.48
C ALA A 124 -9.77 0.37 7.14
N GLY A 125 -9.61 1.21 6.12
CA GLY A 125 -9.96 0.87 4.75
C GLY A 125 -9.03 -0.20 4.18
N PRO A 126 -9.18 -0.61 2.91
CA PRO A 126 -8.34 -1.63 2.30
C PRO A 126 -6.84 -1.36 2.45
N THR A 127 -6.41 -0.13 2.18
CA THR A 127 -5.01 0.29 2.38
C THR A 127 -4.60 0.22 3.86
N GLY A 128 -5.49 0.62 4.78
CA GLY A 128 -5.22 0.55 6.22
C GLY A 128 -5.03 -0.88 6.72
N ILE A 129 -5.85 -1.82 6.26
CA ILE A 129 -5.69 -3.25 6.58
C ILE A 129 -4.40 -3.82 5.98
N CYS A 130 -4.07 -3.50 4.74
CA CYS A 130 -2.80 -3.90 4.14
C CYS A 130 -1.60 -3.31 4.90
N THR A 131 -1.71 -2.06 5.36
CA THR A 131 -0.70 -1.42 6.20
C THR A 131 -0.58 -2.12 7.56
N LEU A 132 -1.70 -2.46 8.21
CA LEU A 132 -1.73 -3.24 9.45
C LEU A 132 -0.97 -4.56 9.30
N LEU A 133 -1.24 -5.33 8.23
CA LEU A 133 -0.54 -6.59 7.96
C LEU A 133 0.98 -6.39 7.87
N CYS A 134 1.43 -5.32 7.22
CA CYS A 134 2.85 -5.00 7.10
C CYS A 134 3.47 -4.55 8.43
N VAL A 135 2.74 -3.75 9.22
CA VAL A 135 3.15 -3.31 10.56
C VAL A 135 3.30 -4.50 11.51
N MET A 136 2.37 -5.46 11.46
CA MET A 136 2.44 -6.69 12.28
C MET A 136 3.72 -7.49 12.02
N LEU A 137 4.29 -7.46 10.82
CA LEU A 137 5.57 -8.11 10.52
C LEU A 137 6.75 -7.49 11.29
N LYS A 138 6.60 -6.26 11.79
CA LYS A 138 7.61 -5.56 12.59
C LYS A 138 7.48 -5.84 14.08
N GLN A 139 6.36 -6.45 14.50
CA GLN A 139 6.07 -6.80 15.89
C GLN A 139 6.21 -5.62 16.87
N PRO A 140 5.65 -4.43 16.58
CA PRO A 140 5.76 -3.29 17.48
C PRO A 140 5.09 -3.62 18.83
N LYS A 141 5.48 -2.87 19.86
CA LYS A 141 4.94 -3.03 21.21
C LYS A 141 3.42 -2.89 21.27
N ARG A 142 2.88 -1.93 20.51
CA ARG A 142 1.42 -1.67 20.40
C ARG A 142 1.05 -1.23 18.99
N ILE A 143 -0.13 -1.65 18.56
CA ILE A 143 -0.77 -1.15 17.36
C ILE A 143 -2.13 -0.57 17.77
N ILE A 144 -2.36 0.67 17.39
CA ILE A 144 -3.64 1.38 17.58
C ILE A 144 -4.20 1.69 16.20
N ILE A 145 -5.48 1.44 15.98
CA ILE A 145 -6.21 1.86 14.77
C ILE A 145 -7.27 2.87 15.16
N CYS A 146 -7.27 4.01 14.49
CA CYS A 146 -8.33 5.01 14.56
C CYS A 146 -9.25 4.82 13.34
N GLU A 147 -10.51 4.42 13.59
CA GLU A 147 -11.51 4.19 12.52
C GLU A 147 -12.88 4.70 12.96
N LYS A 148 -13.56 5.43 12.07
CA LYS A 148 -14.90 5.99 12.32
C LYS A 148 -16.06 5.12 11.84
N ASP A 149 -15.78 4.21 10.90
CA ASP A 149 -16.79 3.32 10.33
C ASP A 149 -16.94 2.09 11.23
N ALA A 150 -18.13 1.92 11.81
CA ALA A 150 -18.40 0.85 12.76
C ALA A 150 -18.21 -0.55 12.17
N VAL A 151 -18.49 -0.75 10.87
CA VAL A 151 -18.34 -2.06 10.22
C VAL A 151 -16.86 -2.41 10.06
N ARG A 152 -16.03 -1.43 9.72
CA ARG A 152 -14.58 -1.63 9.62
C ARG A 152 -13.94 -1.83 10.99
N ALA A 153 -14.37 -1.07 11.99
CA ALA A 153 -13.92 -1.25 13.37
C ALA A 153 -14.28 -2.64 13.91
N GLU A 154 -15.50 -3.12 13.66
CA GLU A 154 -15.91 -4.48 14.00
C GLU A 154 -15.07 -5.55 13.29
N PHE A 155 -14.77 -5.35 12.00
CA PHE A 155 -13.87 -6.23 11.27
C PHE A 155 -12.50 -6.33 11.92
N VAL A 156 -11.88 -5.20 12.28
CA VAL A 156 -10.57 -5.18 12.97
C VAL A 156 -10.66 -5.89 14.30
N SER A 157 -11.64 -5.54 15.15
CA SER A 157 -11.83 -6.17 16.46
C SER A 157 -11.98 -7.69 16.38
N LYS A 158 -12.68 -8.17 15.37
CA LYS A 158 -12.94 -9.61 15.17
C LYS A 158 -11.71 -10.37 14.66
N HIS A 159 -10.95 -9.78 13.75
CA HIS A 159 -9.84 -10.47 13.05
C HIS A 159 -8.46 -10.17 13.67
N TYR A 160 -8.33 -9.08 14.41
CA TYR A 160 -7.08 -8.60 15.01
C TYR A 160 -7.30 -8.18 16.46
N PRO A 161 -7.65 -9.13 17.38
CA PRO A 161 -8.07 -8.82 18.75
C PRO A 161 -7.01 -8.13 19.62
N ASP A 162 -5.74 -8.23 19.24
CA ASP A 162 -4.62 -7.58 19.94
C ASP A 162 -4.40 -6.12 19.52
N VAL A 163 -5.13 -5.65 18.49
CA VAL A 163 -5.07 -4.27 18.01
C VAL A 163 -6.03 -3.41 18.80
N LEU A 164 -5.54 -2.30 19.34
CA LEU A 164 -6.37 -1.32 20.05
C LEU A 164 -7.15 -0.46 19.05
N LEU A 165 -8.40 -0.17 19.36
CA LEU A 165 -9.29 0.61 18.52
C LEU A 165 -9.75 1.89 19.23
N CYS A 166 -9.85 2.99 18.50
CA CYS A 166 -10.46 4.24 18.95
C CYS A 166 -11.20 4.95 17.83
N GLU A 167 -12.11 5.84 18.19
CA GLU A 167 -12.75 6.75 17.26
C GLU A 167 -11.95 8.06 17.11
N PRO A 168 -12.12 8.83 16.01
CA PRO A 168 -11.36 10.05 15.77
C PRO A 168 -11.46 11.09 16.87
N GLU A 169 -12.64 11.21 17.50
CA GLU A 169 -12.94 12.21 18.54
C GLU A 169 -12.13 12.00 19.82
N GLU A 170 -11.82 10.76 20.16
CA GLU A 170 -11.05 10.39 21.35
C GLU A 170 -9.59 10.02 21.05
N CYS A 171 -9.21 9.91 19.77
CA CYS A 171 -7.96 9.32 19.33
C CYS A 171 -6.72 9.95 19.99
N GLU A 172 -6.66 11.29 20.10
CA GLU A 172 -5.52 11.97 20.73
C GLU A 172 -5.36 11.58 22.21
N ALA A 173 -6.44 11.56 22.97
CA ALA A 173 -6.43 11.18 24.38
C ALA A 173 -6.11 9.69 24.56
N PHE A 174 -6.74 8.84 23.74
CA PHE A 174 -6.54 7.41 23.74
C PHE A 174 -5.09 7.01 23.44
N VAL A 175 -4.49 7.62 22.39
CA VAL A 175 -3.09 7.35 22.03
C VAL A 175 -2.14 7.79 23.15
N LYS A 176 -2.37 8.95 23.78
CA LYS A 176 -1.56 9.41 24.91
C LYS A 176 -1.63 8.49 26.11
N GLU A 177 -2.79 7.93 26.40
CA GLU A 177 -2.98 6.96 27.51
C GLU A 177 -2.30 5.62 27.22
N HIS A 178 -2.32 5.17 25.96
CA HIS A 178 -1.81 3.86 25.54
C HIS A 178 -0.40 3.92 24.94
N SER A 179 0.33 5.01 25.10
CA SER A 179 1.71 5.17 24.65
C SER A 179 2.65 5.48 25.83
N ASP A 180 3.94 5.16 25.66
CA ASP A 180 4.90 5.35 26.74
C ASP A 180 5.44 6.78 26.82
N HIS A 181 5.31 7.55 25.73
CA HIS A 181 5.93 8.87 25.56
C HIS A 181 4.94 10.00 25.25
N GLY A 182 3.65 9.82 25.62
CA GLY A 182 2.62 10.83 25.47
C GLY A 182 2.16 11.07 24.03
N GLY A 183 2.36 10.08 23.17
CA GLY A 183 1.95 10.04 21.77
C GLY A 183 2.58 8.85 21.06
N ALA A 184 2.09 8.52 19.86
CA ALA A 184 2.62 7.43 19.06
C ALA A 184 4.04 7.71 18.56
N ASP A 185 4.88 6.68 18.53
CA ASP A 185 6.23 6.73 17.98
C ASP A 185 6.20 6.82 16.45
N VAL A 186 5.24 6.14 15.84
CA VAL A 186 4.98 6.16 14.40
C VAL A 186 3.49 6.37 14.15
N VAL A 187 3.15 7.25 13.23
CA VAL A 187 1.78 7.46 12.76
C VAL A 187 1.72 7.24 11.25
N LEU A 188 0.84 6.33 10.83
CA LEU A 188 0.57 6.01 9.42
C LEU A 188 -0.82 6.55 9.07
N GLU A 189 -0.87 7.65 8.29
CA GLU A 189 -2.12 8.26 7.84
C GLU A 189 -2.53 7.64 6.51
N VAL A 190 -3.56 6.81 6.51
CA VAL A 190 -4.03 6.05 5.34
C VAL A 190 -5.54 6.25 5.05
N ALA A 191 -6.17 7.23 5.71
CA ALA A 191 -7.57 7.56 5.49
C ALA A 191 -7.77 8.62 4.39
N GLY A 192 -6.78 9.51 4.18
CA GLY A 192 -6.82 10.56 3.17
C GLY A 192 -7.91 11.61 3.42
N GLY A 193 -8.36 11.78 4.65
CA GLY A 193 -9.38 12.75 5.02
C GLY A 193 -8.81 14.17 5.16
N ARG A 194 -9.70 15.19 5.07
CA ARG A 194 -9.29 16.61 5.18
C ARG A 194 -8.55 16.90 6.48
N ASP A 195 -9.00 16.32 7.59
CA ASP A 195 -8.52 16.65 8.95
C ASP A 195 -7.61 15.55 9.53
N THR A 196 -7.45 14.43 8.81
CA THR A 196 -6.71 13.27 9.32
C THR A 196 -5.21 13.51 9.43
N PHE A 197 -4.64 14.35 8.58
CA PHE A 197 -3.25 14.79 8.73
C PHE A 197 -3.03 15.59 10.02
N GLN A 198 -3.97 16.47 10.37
CA GLN A 198 -3.89 17.24 11.62
C GLN A 198 -4.05 16.31 12.84
N LEU A 199 -4.92 15.31 12.74
CA LEU A 199 -5.07 14.30 13.77
C LEU A 199 -3.77 13.50 13.95
N ALA A 200 -3.16 13.06 12.84
CA ALA A 200 -1.88 12.35 12.87
C ALA A 200 -0.79 13.15 13.61
N TRP A 201 -0.70 14.44 13.31
CA TRP A 201 0.24 15.34 13.96
C TRP A 201 0.00 15.48 15.47
N LYS A 202 -1.25 15.58 15.90
CA LYS A 202 -1.63 15.69 17.33
C LYS A 202 -1.37 14.41 18.12
N CYS A 203 -1.53 13.27 17.48
CA CYS A 203 -1.31 11.96 18.10
C CYS A 203 0.17 11.55 18.16
N ALA A 204 1.03 12.18 17.36
CA ALA A 204 2.45 11.91 17.33
C ALA A 204 3.18 12.50 18.54
N ARG A 205 4.11 11.72 19.15
CA ARG A 205 5.01 12.29 20.16
C ARG A 205 6.05 13.25 19.51
N PRO A 206 6.78 14.05 20.30
CA PRO A 206 7.94 14.76 19.78
C PRO A 206 8.95 13.81 19.10
N ASN A 207 9.45 14.20 17.93
CA ASN A 207 10.35 13.40 17.08
C ASN A 207 9.76 12.04 16.60
N ALA A 208 8.44 11.91 16.54
CA ALA A 208 7.80 10.75 15.90
C ALA A 208 7.95 10.82 14.37
N ILE A 209 7.79 9.67 13.72
CA ILE A 209 7.68 9.59 12.26
C ILE A 209 6.19 9.61 11.89
N VAL A 210 5.82 10.52 11.00
CA VAL A 210 4.47 10.59 10.41
C VAL A 210 4.58 10.32 8.91
N THR A 211 3.95 9.27 8.45
CA THR A 211 3.95 8.83 7.04
C THR A 211 2.54 8.86 6.48
#